data_c5b0f73f08056481a93d67827ea04d67
#
_entry.id   c5b0f73f08056481a93d67827ea04d67
#
_cell.length_a   1.000
_cell.length_b   1.000
_cell.length_c   1.000
_cell.angle_alpha   90.00
_cell.angle_beta   90.00
_cell.angle_gamma   90.00
#
_symmetry.space_group_name_H-M   'P 1'
#
loop_
_entity.id
_entity.type
_entity.pdbx_description
1 polymer ?
#
loop_
_entity_poly.entity_id
_entity_poly.type
_entity_poly.pdbx_seq_one_letter_code
_entity_poly.pdbx_strand_id
1 'polypeptide(L)'
;MRKKVNGIIFLYVAMAAFLSACGGDNDIRVVVEKAEKRTIVETVPATGQIYPEVEVKISPDISGEVVDLYVAEGDSVKKGQVLARIFADIYALQRDQAASQVTQSQATVANSEAALEALRANLAQAQQTYDRNKVLFDDKVISKAELEQFETTLRSAKANFSAAEQNIKSLRATVTAAQTGLDRANKDLGRTTLTAPMNGVISSLLIKRGERVAGNSFAIGTEMMTVADMSVLEVRVSVGENDIVKVNIGDSADITVDAYNNRKFRGIVTQIASSTRTNATAAVTNDVTNYEVRIRLDKSSYADLVDPATPRKWPFRPGMNASADIKTRRVENVWSVPINAVGARMKGSDQSMAEKKEADARDKDPNEQNGDIPSVSTAEEVVFVLQADGTVKKVNVQTGIQDINNIEIRSGLSGGEEVVVSPYTAISKTLKDGMKVKVVKKEELFAGN
;
A
#
# COMPACT_ATOMS: atom_id res chain seq x y z
N MET A 1 16.95 69.17 -73.39
CA MET A 1 16.99 68.84 -71.96
C MET A 1 15.65 68.74 -71.21
N ARG A 2 14.46 68.91 -71.85
CA ARG A 2 13.12 68.87 -71.16
C ARG A 2 12.42 67.52 -71.12
N LYS A 3 12.88 66.48 -71.80
CA LYS A 3 12.20 65.15 -71.81
C LYS A 3 12.73 64.18 -70.76
N LYS A 4 13.86 64.41 -70.08
CA LYS A 4 14.38 63.52 -69.03
C LYS A 4 13.92 63.81 -67.60
N VAL A 5 13.37 64.97 -67.32
CA VAL A 5 12.90 65.38 -66.00
C VAL A 5 11.54 64.82 -65.66
N ASN A 6 10.62 64.66 -66.64
CA ASN A 6 9.30 64.16 -66.44
C ASN A 6 9.28 62.59 -66.14
N GLY A 7 10.29 61.85 -66.60
CA GLY A 7 10.41 60.42 -66.33
C GLY A 7 10.82 60.12 -64.91
N ILE A 8 11.60 60.96 -64.28
CA ILE A 8 12.11 60.81 -62.92
C ILE A 8 11.00 61.17 -61.91
N ILE A 9 10.19 62.18 -62.20
CA ILE A 9 9.00 62.53 -61.30
C ILE A 9 7.96 61.46 -61.36
N PHE A 10 7.69 60.82 -62.52
CA PHE A 10 6.73 59.71 -62.62
C PHE A 10 7.21 58.45 -61.89
N LEU A 11 8.55 58.21 -61.87
CA LEU A 11 9.13 57.06 -61.11
C LEU A 11 9.01 57.26 -59.60
N TYR A 12 9.19 58.52 -59.12
CA TYR A 12 9.11 58.82 -57.69
C TYR A 12 7.64 58.78 -57.18
N VAL A 13 6.65 59.21 -57.99
CA VAL A 13 5.21 59.12 -57.64
C VAL A 13 4.73 57.69 -57.70
N ALA A 14 5.19 56.84 -58.63
CA ALA A 14 4.89 55.41 -58.64
C ALA A 14 5.56 54.65 -57.49
N MET A 15 6.74 55.05 -57.05
CA MET A 15 7.42 54.47 -55.90
C MET A 15 6.82 54.89 -54.57
N ALA A 16 6.27 56.11 -54.49
CA ALA A 16 5.51 56.57 -53.31
C ALA A 16 4.13 55.92 -53.19
N ALA A 17 3.48 55.51 -54.28
CA ALA A 17 2.21 54.77 -54.27
C ALA A 17 2.36 53.30 -53.88
N PHE A 18 3.59 52.71 -54.08
CA PHE A 18 3.85 51.30 -53.64
C PHE A 18 4.20 51.21 -52.16
N LEU A 19 4.52 52.26 -51.46
CA LEU A 19 4.83 52.27 -50.02
C LEU A 19 3.58 52.43 -49.14
N SER A 20 2.39 52.65 -49.71
CA SER A 20 1.11 52.77 -48.96
C SER A 20 0.27 51.51 -48.95
N ALA A 21 0.73 50.39 -49.50
CA ALA A 21 -0.02 49.14 -49.62
C ALA A 21 0.42 48.01 -48.67
N CYS A 22 1.19 48.32 -47.62
CA CYS A 22 1.53 47.35 -46.56
C CYS A 22 0.93 47.76 -45.22
N GLY A 23 -0.37 47.99 -45.20
CA GLY A 23 -1.19 47.94 -44.00
C GLY A 23 -1.84 46.56 -43.91
N GLY A 24 -1.07 45.53 -43.65
CA GLY A 24 -1.64 44.21 -43.31
C GLY A 24 -2.42 44.33 -42.01
N ASP A 25 -3.71 44.14 -42.09
CA ASP A 25 -4.57 43.98 -40.95
C ASP A 25 -4.10 42.76 -40.17
N ASN A 26 -3.21 42.98 -39.22
CA ASN A 26 -2.64 41.92 -38.37
C ASN A 26 -3.61 41.57 -37.22
N ASP A 27 -4.93 41.42 -37.57
CA ASP A 27 -5.91 40.96 -36.60
C ASP A 27 -5.56 39.51 -36.17
N ILE A 28 -5.23 39.34 -34.88
CA ILE A 28 -4.94 38.07 -34.31
C ILE A 28 -6.20 37.21 -34.39
N ARG A 29 -6.10 36.06 -35.08
CA ARG A 29 -7.21 35.11 -35.18
C ARG A 29 -7.34 34.36 -33.87
N VAL A 30 -8.52 34.35 -33.27
CA VAL A 30 -8.81 33.69 -31.99
C VAL A 30 -10.09 32.87 -32.06
N VAL A 31 -10.13 31.82 -31.27
CA VAL A 31 -11.36 31.04 -30.99
C VAL A 31 -11.87 31.45 -29.65
N VAL A 32 -13.20 31.67 -29.54
CA VAL A 32 -13.85 32.01 -28.30
C VAL A 32 -14.84 30.93 -27.90
N GLU A 33 -15.02 30.75 -26.58
CA GLU A 33 -16.05 29.90 -26.00
C GLU A 33 -16.75 30.65 -24.86
N LYS A 34 -18.02 30.30 -24.61
CA LYS A 34 -18.79 30.93 -23.53
C LYS A 34 -18.46 30.32 -22.19
N ALA A 35 -18.32 31.17 -21.18
CA ALA A 35 -18.28 30.70 -19.80
C ALA A 35 -19.64 30.09 -19.43
N GLU A 36 -19.66 28.82 -19.10
CA GLU A 36 -20.87 28.06 -18.80
C GLU A 36 -20.77 27.44 -17.40
N LYS A 37 -21.96 27.20 -16.82
CA LYS A 37 -22.03 26.48 -15.55
C LYS A 37 -21.91 24.98 -15.81
N ARG A 38 -20.89 24.37 -15.18
CA ARG A 38 -20.61 22.93 -15.29
C ARG A 38 -20.32 22.33 -13.91
N THR A 39 -20.40 21.01 -13.85
CA THR A 39 -19.88 20.25 -12.72
C THR A 39 -18.43 19.93 -13.00
N ILE A 40 -17.53 20.37 -12.13
CA ILE A 40 -16.09 20.07 -12.21
C ILE A 40 -15.75 19.02 -11.16
N VAL A 41 -15.01 18.01 -11.57
CA VAL A 41 -14.51 16.97 -10.69
C VAL A 41 -12.98 16.99 -10.76
N GLU A 42 -12.36 17.38 -9.67
CA GLU A 42 -10.91 17.33 -9.55
C GLU A 42 -10.47 15.88 -9.41
N THR A 43 -9.54 15.45 -10.24
CA THR A 43 -9.03 14.08 -10.25
C THR A 43 -7.52 14.08 -10.03
N VAL A 44 -7.06 13.12 -9.24
CA VAL A 44 -5.64 12.83 -9.02
C VAL A 44 -5.31 11.54 -9.77
N PRO A 45 -4.55 11.61 -10.86
CA PRO A 45 -4.10 10.43 -11.58
C PRO A 45 -2.99 9.72 -10.81
N ALA A 46 -3.09 8.41 -10.68
CA ALA A 46 -2.09 7.58 -10.01
C ALA A 46 -1.95 6.24 -10.72
N THR A 47 -0.73 5.71 -10.75
CA THR A 47 -0.42 4.41 -11.34
C THR A 47 -0.03 3.40 -10.26
N GLY A 48 -0.34 2.14 -10.49
CA GLY A 48 -0.04 1.09 -9.54
C GLY A 48 -0.33 -0.30 -10.03
N GLN A 49 -0.54 -1.22 -9.11
CA GLN A 49 -0.79 -2.63 -9.42
C GLN A 49 -1.93 -3.18 -8.57
N ILE A 50 -2.59 -4.21 -9.13
CA ILE A 50 -3.67 -4.94 -8.45
C ILE A 50 -3.06 -5.99 -7.52
N TYR A 51 -3.57 -6.04 -6.29
CA TYR A 51 -3.24 -7.05 -5.28
C TYR A 51 -4.51 -7.57 -4.60
N PRO A 52 -4.50 -8.75 -4.02
CA PRO A 52 -5.53 -9.15 -3.07
C PRO A 52 -5.44 -8.28 -1.82
N GLU A 53 -6.58 -7.97 -1.18
CA GLU A 53 -6.60 -7.22 0.09
C GLU A 53 -5.87 -7.98 1.19
N VAL A 54 -6.04 -9.31 1.21
CA VAL A 54 -5.38 -10.21 2.17
C VAL A 54 -4.55 -11.24 1.42
N GLU A 55 -3.25 -11.25 1.71
CA GLU A 55 -2.31 -12.27 1.25
C GLU A 55 -1.40 -12.71 2.40
N VAL A 56 -1.10 -13.99 2.46
CA VAL A 56 -0.22 -14.57 3.48
C VAL A 56 0.91 -15.34 2.78
N LYS A 57 2.13 -14.88 3.04
CA LYS A 57 3.34 -15.56 2.60
C LYS A 57 3.63 -16.72 3.56
N ILE A 58 3.78 -17.91 3.01
CA ILE A 58 4.05 -19.12 3.76
C ILE A 58 5.53 -19.44 3.68
N SER A 59 6.17 -19.43 4.85
CA SER A 59 7.55 -19.84 5.05
C SER A 59 7.57 -20.97 6.09
N PRO A 60 8.49 -21.95 6.00
CA PRO A 60 8.58 -23.00 6.99
C PRO A 60 9.20 -22.48 8.29
N ASP A 61 8.77 -23.01 9.41
CA ASP A 61 9.39 -22.73 10.72
C ASP A 61 10.72 -23.49 10.89
N ILE A 62 10.87 -24.62 10.18
CA ILE A 62 12.00 -25.53 10.28
C ILE A 62 12.69 -25.70 8.92
N SER A 63 13.99 -25.95 8.96
CA SER A 63 14.79 -26.19 7.74
C SER A 63 14.72 -27.66 7.34
N GLY A 64 14.69 -27.92 6.03
CA GLY A 64 14.70 -29.29 5.51
C GLY A 64 14.49 -29.34 4.00
N GLU A 65 14.38 -30.54 3.45
CA GLU A 65 14.05 -30.81 2.06
C GLU A 65 12.54 -30.97 1.89
N VAL A 66 11.96 -30.41 0.84
CA VAL A 66 10.55 -30.57 0.51
C VAL A 66 10.32 -31.95 -0.14
N VAL A 67 9.74 -32.87 0.62
CA VAL A 67 9.48 -34.24 0.13
C VAL A 67 8.25 -34.29 -0.75
N ASP A 68 7.18 -33.64 -0.30
CA ASP A 68 5.90 -33.63 -1.00
C ASP A 68 5.37 -32.21 -1.16
N LEU A 69 4.78 -31.97 -2.32
CA LEU A 69 4.09 -30.72 -2.68
C LEU A 69 2.73 -31.11 -3.25
N TYR A 70 1.65 -30.72 -2.56
CA TYR A 70 0.29 -31.16 -2.87
C TYR A 70 -0.52 -30.13 -3.64
N VAL A 71 0.06 -28.96 -3.91
CA VAL A 71 -0.62 -27.83 -4.56
C VAL A 71 0.22 -27.30 -5.70
N ALA A 72 -0.47 -26.69 -6.67
CA ALA A 72 0.12 -25.96 -7.79
C ALA A 72 -0.33 -24.51 -7.74
N GLU A 73 0.37 -23.65 -8.48
CA GLU A 73 -0.02 -22.25 -8.64
C GLU A 73 -1.40 -22.16 -9.29
N GLY A 74 -2.28 -21.33 -8.71
CA GLY A 74 -3.67 -21.19 -9.13
C GLY A 74 -4.66 -22.15 -8.45
N ASP A 75 -4.20 -23.10 -7.63
CA ASP A 75 -5.10 -24.01 -6.89
C ASP A 75 -5.81 -23.29 -5.75
N SER A 76 -7.11 -23.62 -5.58
CA SER A 76 -7.89 -23.16 -4.45
C SER A 76 -7.65 -24.07 -3.25
N VAL A 77 -7.39 -23.47 -2.09
CA VAL A 77 -7.08 -24.16 -0.84
C VAL A 77 -8.00 -23.73 0.29
N LYS A 78 -8.26 -24.65 1.21
CA LYS A 78 -9.05 -24.40 2.42
C LYS A 78 -8.14 -24.27 3.63
N LYS A 79 -8.52 -23.49 4.61
CA LYS A 79 -7.84 -23.39 5.89
C LYS A 79 -7.60 -24.77 6.52
N GLY A 80 -6.34 -25.04 6.91
CA GLY A 80 -5.91 -26.33 7.46
C GLY A 80 -5.57 -27.41 6.42
N GLN A 81 -5.77 -27.15 5.13
CA GLN A 81 -5.36 -28.08 4.07
C GLN A 81 -3.83 -28.18 4.01
N VAL A 82 -3.32 -29.41 3.89
CA VAL A 82 -1.88 -29.66 3.75
C VAL A 82 -1.40 -29.17 2.37
N LEU A 83 -0.37 -28.35 2.37
CA LEU A 83 0.20 -27.76 1.17
C LEU A 83 1.50 -28.44 0.76
N ALA A 84 2.40 -28.66 1.74
CA ALA A 84 3.68 -29.28 1.51
C ALA A 84 4.14 -30.06 2.75
N ARG A 85 5.04 -31.01 2.57
CA ARG A 85 5.75 -31.72 3.64
C ARG A 85 7.25 -31.55 3.49
N ILE A 86 7.88 -31.23 4.60
CA ILE A 86 9.34 -31.18 4.75
C ILE A 86 9.80 -32.53 5.33
N PHE A 87 11.00 -32.96 5.00
CA PHE A 87 11.62 -34.20 5.49
C PHE A 87 11.58 -34.28 7.01
N ALA A 88 10.86 -35.27 7.53
CA ALA A 88 10.44 -35.35 8.92
C ALA A 88 11.21 -36.34 9.78
N ASP A 89 12.07 -37.19 9.19
CA ASP A 89 12.65 -38.34 9.88
C ASP A 89 13.46 -37.98 11.12
N ILE A 90 14.23 -36.88 11.07
CA ILE A 90 15.00 -36.41 12.22
C ILE A 90 14.03 -35.98 13.36
N TYR A 91 12.97 -35.30 13.04
CA TYR A 91 11.97 -34.83 14.03
C TYR A 91 11.13 -35.98 14.57
N ALA A 92 10.85 -37.00 13.74
CA ALA A 92 10.19 -38.23 14.17
C ALA A 92 11.08 -39.00 15.17
N LEU A 93 12.37 -39.13 14.88
CA LEU A 93 13.32 -39.75 15.78
C LEU A 93 13.44 -39.00 17.12
N GLN A 94 13.48 -37.66 17.08
CA GLN A 94 13.53 -36.85 18.30
C GLN A 94 12.25 -37.04 19.17
N ARG A 95 11.07 -37.13 18.53
CA ARG A 95 9.82 -37.43 19.20
C ARG A 95 9.84 -38.80 19.86
N ASP A 96 10.36 -39.85 19.17
CA ASP A 96 10.45 -41.20 19.69
C ASP A 96 11.44 -41.31 20.86
N GLN A 97 12.55 -40.58 20.79
CA GLN A 97 13.50 -40.43 21.87
C GLN A 97 12.87 -39.79 23.11
N ALA A 98 12.12 -38.69 22.92
CA ALA A 98 11.43 -38.01 24.01
C ALA A 98 10.30 -38.89 24.61
N ALA A 99 9.58 -39.67 23.80
CA ALA A 99 8.59 -40.63 24.26
C ALA A 99 9.25 -41.73 25.11
N SER A 100 10.39 -42.24 24.71
CA SER A 100 11.15 -43.24 25.50
C SER A 100 11.58 -42.67 26.85
N GLN A 101 11.99 -41.39 26.90
CA GLN A 101 12.36 -40.70 28.16
C GLN A 101 11.16 -40.59 29.12
N VAL A 102 9.98 -40.30 28.60
CA VAL A 102 8.74 -40.31 29.42
C VAL A 102 8.46 -41.69 30.01
N THR A 103 8.53 -42.74 29.20
CA THR A 103 8.34 -44.13 29.63
C THR A 103 9.35 -44.54 30.71
N GLN A 104 10.63 -44.17 30.53
CA GLN A 104 11.65 -44.45 31.53
C GLN A 104 11.38 -43.75 32.85
N SER A 105 11.00 -42.48 32.82
CA SER A 105 10.66 -41.68 34.01
C SER A 105 9.45 -42.24 34.73
N GLN A 106 8.44 -42.67 33.98
CA GLN A 106 7.23 -43.33 34.55
C GLN A 106 7.59 -44.67 35.24
N ALA A 107 8.44 -45.50 34.64
CA ALA A 107 8.90 -46.73 35.26
C ALA A 107 9.67 -46.48 36.57
N THR A 108 10.46 -45.39 36.64
CA THR A 108 11.17 -44.99 37.87
C THR A 108 10.18 -44.60 38.97
N VAL A 109 9.11 -43.88 38.65
CA VAL A 109 8.01 -43.55 39.59
C VAL A 109 7.33 -44.85 40.09
N ALA A 110 6.99 -45.75 39.17
CA ALA A 110 6.32 -47.01 39.51
C ALA A 110 7.19 -47.89 40.48
N ASN A 111 8.49 -47.96 40.24
CA ASN A 111 9.45 -48.66 41.11
C ASN A 111 9.49 -47.99 42.52
N SER A 112 9.47 -46.65 42.56
CA SER A 112 9.47 -45.94 43.85
C SER A 112 8.17 -46.03 44.58
N GLU A 113 7.06 -46.10 43.88
CA GLU A 113 5.71 -46.33 44.44
C GLU A 113 5.60 -47.75 45.06
N ALA A 114 6.18 -48.76 44.42
CA ALA A 114 6.27 -50.11 45.01
C ALA A 114 7.15 -50.12 46.26
N ALA A 115 8.25 -49.38 46.31
CA ALA A 115 9.08 -49.21 47.50
C ALA A 115 8.34 -48.46 48.63
N LEU A 116 7.52 -47.45 48.31
CA LEU A 116 6.73 -46.72 49.26
C LEU A 116 5.68 -47.61 49.94
N GLU A 117 5.10 -48.58 49.23
CA GLU A 117 4.11 -49.51 49.80
C GLU A 117 4.76 -50.39 50.88
N ALA A 118 6.02 -50.81 50.70
CA ALA A 118 6.78 -51.54 51.75
C ALA A 118 6.99 -50.65 53.01
N LEU A 119 7.34 -49.37 52.81
CA LEU A 119 7.47 -48.39 53.94
C LEU A 119 6.13 -48.11 54.59
N ARG A 120 5.03 -48.09 53.88
CA ARG A 120 3.66 -47.97 54.41
C ARG A 120 3.30 -49.14 55.33
N ALA A 121 3.66 -50.37 54.88
CA ALA A 121 3.44 -51.57 55.74
C ALA A 121 4.26 -51.49 57.02
N ASN A 122 5.55 -51.08 56.95
CA ASN A 122 6.41 -50.88 58.10
C ASN A 122 5.85 -49.82 59.08
N LEU A 123 5.36 -48.70 58.55
CA LEU A 123 4.72 -47.63 59.36
C LEU A 123 3.45 -48.18 60.07
N ALA A 124 2.61 -48.92 59.34
CA ALA A 124 1.41 -49.53 59.92
C ALA A 124 1.74 -50.51 61.07
N GLN A 125 2.80 -51.31 60.87
CA GLN A 125 3.27 -52.25 61.93
C GLN A 125 3.79 -51.46 63.13
N ALA A 126 4.61 -50.44 62.94
CA ALA A 126 5.14 -49.60 64.05
C ALA A 126 4.01 -48.88 64.79
N GLN A 127 3.01 -48.37 64.07
CA GLN A 127 1.83 -47.76 64.66
C GLN A 127 1.03 -48.75 65.53
N GLN A 128 0.72 -49.91 65.01
CA GLN A 128 -0.03 -50.95 65.78
C GLN A 128 0.76 -51.41 67.01
N THR A 129 2.09 -51.48 66.93
CA THR A 129 2.93 -51.83 68.05
C THR A 129 2.93 -50.79 69.12
N TYR A 130 3.06 -49.50 68.72
CA TYR A 130 2.99 -48.36 69.66
C TYR A 130 1.59 -48.31 70.33
N ASP A 131 0.52 -48.39 69.58
CA ASP A 131 -0.85 -48.32 70.12
C ASP A 131 -1.13 -49.41 71.12
N ARG A 132 -0.68 -50.66 70.87
CA ARG A 132 -0.78 -51.78 71.80
C ARG A 132 0.05 -51.52 73.07
N ASN A 133 1.29 -51.06 72.96
CA ASN A 133 2.13 -50.79 74.13
C ASN A 133 1.69 -49.58 74.92
N LYS A 134 1.04 -48.58 74.28
CA LYS A 134 0.42 -47.47 74.95
C LYS A 134 -0.73 -47.92 75.91
N VAL A 135 -1.56 -48.85 75.51
CA VAL A 135 -2.55 -49.41 76.39
C VAL A 135 -1.90 -50.11 77.58
N LEU A 136 -0.86 -50.93 77.36
CA LEU A 136 -0.09 -51.55 78.45
C LEU A 136 0.61 -50.58 79.38
N PHE A 137 1.01 -49.44 78.91
CA PHE A 137 1.56 -48.33 79.74
C PHE A 137 0.44 -47.68 80.58
N ASP A 138 -0.71 -47.42 80.00
CA ASP A 138 -1.86 -46.85 80.70
C ASP A 138 -2.33 -47.80 81.78
N ASP A 139 -2.22 -49.15 81.58
CA ASP A 139 -2.46 -50.22 82.54
C ASP A 139 -1.32 -50.46 83.54
N LYS A 140 -0.21 -49.64 83.47
CA LYS A 140 0.98 -49.66 84.32
C LYS A 140 1.81 -50.97 84.22
N VAL A 141 1.72 -51.67 83.12
CA VAL A 141 2.44 -52.97 82.87
C VAL A 141 3.84 -52.77 82.36
N ILE A 142 4.11 -51.70 81.58
CA ILE A 142 5.44 -51.35 81.02
C ILE A 142 5.97 -50.00 81.59
N SER A 143 7.30 -49.81 81.51
CA SER A 143 7.94 -48.62 81.93
C SER A 143 7.78 -47.45 80.90
N LYS A 144 7.97 -46.21 81.37
CA LYS A 144 7.98 -45.04 80.50
C LYS A 144 9.08 -45.09 79.43
N ALA A 145 10.26 -45.61 79.82
CA ALA A 145 11.39 -45.72 78.91
C ALA A 145 11.13 -46.74 77.78
N GLU A 146 10.38 -47.79 78.04
CA GLU A 146 9.97 -48.74 77.01
C GLU A 146 8.97 -48.13 76.04
N LEU A 147 8.00 -47.34 76.53
CA LEU A 147 7.04 -46.64 75.64
C LEU A 147 7.74 -45.61 74.74
N GLU A 148 8.71 -44.85 75.30
CA GLU A 148 9.53 -43.87 74.55
C GLU A 148 10.33 -44.56 73.41
N GLN A 149 10.77 -45.80 73.61
CA GLN A 149 11.43 -46.58 72.55
C GLN A 149 10.49 -46.90 71.38
N PHE A 150 9.25 -47.31 71.68
CA PHE A 150 8.23 -47.61 70.65
C PHE A 150 7.79 -46.32 69.94
N GLU A 151 7.66 -45.19 70.65
CA GLU A 151 7.41 -43.88 70.09
C GLU A 151 8.50 -43.43 69.15
N THR A 152 9.78 -43.64 69.50
CA THR A 152 10.92 -43.32 68.65
C THR A 152 10.93 -44.16 67.38
N THR A 153 10.58 -45.43 67.49
CA THR A 153 10.49 -46.38 66.35
C THR A 153 9.37 -45.92 65.40
N LEU A 154 8.21 -45.56 65.94
CA LEU A 154 7.11 -45.04 65.15
C LEU A 154 7.49 -43.70 64.44
N ARG A 155 8.15 -42.80 65.18
CA ARG A 155 8.57 -41.50 64.61
C ARG A 155 9.58 -41.70 63.45
N SER A 156 10.51 -42.66 63.64
CA SER A 156 11.47 -43.05 62.58
C SER A 156 10.76 -43.64 61.36
N ALA A 157 9.84 -44.58 61.52
CA ALA A 157 9.04 -45.15 60.42
C ALA A 157 8.24 -44.10 59.67
N LYS A 158 7.61 -43.16 60.41
CA LYS A 158 6.86 -42.05 59.83
C LYS A 158 7.76 -41.09 59.04
N ALA A 159 8.96 -40.75 59.54
CA ALA A 159 9.91 -39.92 58.85
C ALA A 159 10.39 -40.58 57.56
N ASN A 160 10.69 -41.88 57.57
CA ASN A 160 11.14 -42.62 56.37
C ASN A 160 10.01 -42.68 55.31
N PHE A 161 8.76 -42.91 55.72
CA PHE A 161 7.62 -42.89 54.82
C PHE A 161 7.43 -41.50 54.20
N SER A 162 7.47 -40.43 55.00
CA SER A 162 7.32 -39.04 54.50
C SER A 162 8.47 -38.68 53.55
N ALA A 163 9.71 -39.10 53.84
CA ALA A 163 10.84 -38.84 52.93
C ALA A 163 10.68 -39.55 51.57
N ALA A 164 10.17 -40.79 51.56
CA ALA A 164 9.89 -41.50 50.35
C ALA A 164 8.72 -40.87 49.56
N GLU A 165 7.68 -40.42 50.27
CA GLU A 165 6.57 -39.68 49.64
C GLU A 165 7.07 -38.41 48.92
N GLN A 166 7.92 -37.62 49.57
CA GLN A 166 8.53 -36.44 48.95
C GLN A 166 9.43 -36.82 47.73
N ASN A 167 10.16 -37.94 47.83
CA ASN A 167 10.93 -38.43 46.70
C ASN A 167 10.02 -38.81 45.50
N ILE A 168 8.90 -39.46 45.70
CA ILE A 168 7.92 -39.73 44.62
C ILE A 168 7.40 -38.43 44.02
N LYS A 169 7.09 -37.43 44.86
CA LYS A 169 6.68 -36.12 44.36
C LYS A 169 7.73 -35.49 43.46
N SER A 170 9.01 -35.60 43.81
CA SER A 170 10.13 -35.14 42.96
C SER A 170 10.22 -35.93 41.64
N LEU A 171 10.08 -37.25 41.68
CA LEU A 171 10.11 -38.11 40.50
C LEU A 171 8.92 -37.82 39.56
N ARG A 172 7.74 -37.57 40.10
CA ARG A 172 6.56 -37.14 39.31
C ARG A 172 6.81 -35.81 38.60
N ALA A 173 7.53 -34.85 39.23
CA ALA A 173 7.93 -33.62 38.59
C ALA A 173 8.89 -33.90 37.39
N THR A 174 9.78 -34.91 37.53
CA THR A 174 10.63 -35.36 36.42
C THR A 174 9.84 -35.94 35.25
N VAL A 175 8.77 -36.70 35.52
CA VAL A 175 7.84 -37.19 34.49
C VAL A 175 7.17 -36.02 33.77
N THR A 176 6.70 -35.01 34.53
CA THR A 176 6.11 -33.79 33.91
C THR A 176 7.11 -33.05 33.02
N ALA A 177 8.36 -32.94 33.43
CA ALA A 177 9.42 -32.34 32.61
C ALA A 177 9.68 -33.15 31.32
N ALA A 178 9.75 -34.48 31.43
CA ALA A 178 9.88 -35.36 30.26
C ALA A 178 8.68 -35.26 29.31
N GLN A 179 7.47 -35.17 29.85
CA GLN A 179 6.25 -34.98 29.07
C GLN A 179 6.26 -33.65 28.30
N THR A 180 6.72 -32.57 28.93
CA THR A 180 6.90 -31.29 28.27
C THR A 180 7.92 -31.37 27.13
N GLY A 181 8.97 -32.18 27.32
CA GLY A 181 9.95 -32.47 26.26
C GLY A 181 9.32 -33.18 25.06
N LEU A 182 8.46 -34.19 25.32
CA LEU A 182 7.72 -34.91 24.29
C LEU A 182 6.75 -33.99 23.54
N ASP A 183 6.03 -33.13 24.27
CA ASP A 183 5.09 -32.19 23.67
C ASP A 183 5.81 -31.19 22.74
N ARG A 184 7.02 -30.75 23.13
CA ARG A 184 7.88 -29.92 22.27
C ARG A 184 8.27 -30.68 21.00
N ALA A 185 8.75 -31.90 21.12
CA ALA A 185 9.14 -32.72 19.96
C ALA A 185 7.95 -33.01 19.03
N ASN A 186 6.75 -33.22 19.57
CA ASN A 186 5.53 -33.36 18.79
C ASN A 186 5.17 -32.08 18.01
N LYS A 187 5.32 -30.92 18.62
CA LYS A 187 5.13 -29.63 17.93
C LYS A 187 6.14 -29.43 16.80
N ASP A 188 7.40 -29.74 17.03
CA ASP A 188 8.44 -29.61 16.02
C ASP A 188 8.21 -30.59 14.85
N LEU A 189 7.75 -31.82 15.13
CA LEU A 189 7.29 -32.76 14.10
C LEU A 189 6.06 -32.21 13.35
N GLY A 190 5.09 -31.61 14.04
CA GLY A 190 3.93 -30.99 13.42
C GLY A 190 4.29 -29.86 12.44
N ARG A 191 5.35 -29.11 12.73
CA ARG A 191 5.86 -28.01 11.86
C ARG A 191 6.49 -28.51 10.56
N THR A 192 6.76 -29.81 10.41
CA THR A 192 7.21 -30.39 9.13
C THR A 192 6.09 -30.43 8.09
N THR A 193 4.84 -30.32 8.51
CA THR A 193 3.66 -30.30 7.64
C THR A 193 3.14 -28.87 7.53
N LEU A 194 3.28 -28.27 6.36
CA LEU A 194 2.77 -26.92 6.09
C LEU A 194 1.32 -26.99 5.71
N THR A 195 0.49 -26.17 6.38
CA THR A 195 -0.94 -26.07 6.12
C THR A 195 -1.35 -24.65 5.76
N ALA A 196 -2.45 -24.50 5.01
CA ALA A 196 -3.00 -23.22 4.66
C ALA A 196 -3.55 -22.50 5.90
N PRO A 197 -3.13 -21.24 6.17
CA PRO A 197 -3.61 -20.46 7.32
C PRO A 197 -5.03 -19.93 7.12
N MET A 198 -5.47 -19.81 5.86
CA MET A 198 -6.76 -19.26 5.46
C MET A 198 -7.29 -19.94 4.19
N ASN A 199 -8.57 -19.70 3.89
CA ASN A 199 -9.12 -20.07 2.58
C ASN A 199 -8.58 -19.07 1.52
N GLY A 200 -8.24 -19.58 0.35
CA GLY A 200 -7.74 -18.71 -0.72
C GLY A 200 -7.24 -19.50 -1.92
N VAL A 201 -6.40 -18.84 -2.70
CA VAL A 201 -5.77 -19.39 -3.91
C VAL A 201 -4.26 -19.25 -3.77
N ILE A 202 -3.52 -20.23 -4.26
CA ILE A 202 -2.06 -20.13 -4.35
C ILE A 202 -1.72 -19.11 -5.46
N SER A 203 -1.33 -17.91 -5.06
CA SER A 203 -1.00 -16.83 -5.99
C SER A 203 0.41 -16.92 -6.53
N SER A 204 1.32 -17.52 -5.77
CA SER A 204 2.73 -17.73 -6.13
C SER A 204 3.25 -19.00 -5.49
N LEU A 205 4.02 -19.79 -6.23
CA LEU A 205 4.69 -21.00 -5.77
C LEU A 205 6.16 -20.92 -6.18
N LEU A 206 7.04 -20.63 -5.21
CA LEU A 206 8.47 -20.35 -5.45
C LEU A 206 9.36 -21.58 -5.32
N ILE A 207 8.81 -22.72 -4.83
CA ILE A 207 9.57 -23.92 -4.52
C ILE A 207 9.13 -25.11 -5.36
N LYS A 208 10.05 -26.10 -5.42
CA LYS A 208 9.81 -27.40 -6.09
C LYS A 208 10.06 -28.56 -5.12
N ARG A 209 9.45 -29.69 -5.43
CA ARG A 209 9.74 -30.94 -4.72
C ARG A 209 11.25 -31.30 -4.84
N GLY A 210 11.88 -31.70 -3.74
CA GLY A 210 13.32 -32.00 -3.65
C GLY A 210 14.19 -30.78 -3.33
N GLU A 211 13.60 -29.57 -3.21
CA GLU A 211 14.34 -28.36 -2.89
C GLU A 211 14.53 -28.21 -1.38
N ARG A 212 15.68 -27.67 -0.94
CA ARG A 212 15.96 -27.38 0.46
C ARG A 212 15.51 -25.97 0.82
N VAL A 213 14.79 -25.88 1.92
CA VAL A 213 14.26 -24.62 2.47
C VAL A 213 14.87 -24.35 3.84
N ALA A 214 15.06 -23.06 4.11
CA ALA A 214 15.51 -22.59 5.42
C ALA A 214 14.31 -22.18 6.27
N GLY A 215 14.30 -22.60 7.53
CA GLY A 215 13.25 -22.22 8.50
C GLY A 215 13.47 -20.83 9.10
N ASN A 216 12.42 -20.27 9.63
CA ASN A 216 12.40 -18.93 10.26
C ASN A 216 13.13 -18.85 11.62
N SER A 217 13.68 -19.95 12.13
CA SER A 217 14.19 -20.00 13.51
C SER A 217 15.42 -19.12 13.77
N PHE A 218 16.25 -18.82 12.75
CA PHE A 218 17.51 -18.07 12.91
C PHE A 218 17.77 -16.99 11.85
N ALA A 219 16.97 -16.95 10.78
CA ALA A 219 17.09 -15.98 9.69
C ALA A 219 15.72 -15.80 9.02
N ILE A 220 15.64 -14.88 8.05
CA ILE A 220 14.45 -14.76 7.20
C ILE A 220 14.27 -16.10 6.48
N GLY A 221 13.19 -16.83 6.79
CA GLY A 221 12.88 -18.14 6.20
C GLY A 221 12.65 -18.01 4.69
N THR A 222 12.87 -19.10 3.97
CA THR A 222 12.60 -19.19 2.54
C THR A 222 11.09 -19.03 2.30
N GLU A 223 10.67 -18.01 1.56
CA GLU A 223 9.29 -17.89 1.11
C GLU A 223 8.97 -19.04 0.13
N MET A 224 8.05 -19.92 0.51
CA MET A 224 7.71 -21.10 -0.28
C MET A 224 6.58 -20.83 -1.24
N MET A 225 5.53 -20.20 -0.76
CA MET A 225 4.32 -19.90 -1.53
C MET A 225 3.53 -18.77 -0.86
N THR A 226 2.61 -18.17 -1.63
CA THR A 226 1.68 -17.15 -1.12
C THR A 226 0.25 -17.64 -1.30
N VAL A 227 -0.55 -17.57 -0.23
CA VAL A 227 -2.00 -17.79 -0.27
C VAL A 227 -2.69 -16.45 -0.25
N ALA A 228 -3.56 -16.19 -1.23
CA ALA A 228 -4.25 -14.93 -1.43
C ALA A 228 -5.77 -15.12 -1.41
N ASP A 229 -6.48 -14.22 -0.76
CA ASP A 229 -7.94 -14.14 -0.86
C ASP A 229 -8.34 -13.31 -2.08
N MET A 230 -8.73 -13.99 -3.15
CA MET A 230 -9.14 -13.34 -4.41
C MET A 230 -10.57 -12.79 -4.36
N SER A 231 -11.26 -12.89 -3.24
CA SER A 231 -12.65 -12.40 -3.11
C SER A 231 -12.74 -10.89 -3.02
N VAL A 232 -11.68 -10.24 -2.54
CA VAL A 232 -11.55 -8.78 -2.43
C VAL A 232 -10.20 -8.35 -2.99
N LEU A 233 -10.25 -7.48 -3.99
CA LEU A 233 -9.08 -6.96 -4.68
C LEU A 233 -8.90 -5.48 -4.39
N GLU A 234 -7.66 -5.04 -4.28
CA GLU A 234 -7.28 -3.65 -4.14
C GLU A 234 -6.23 -3.25 -5.18
N VAL A 235 -6.25 -2.00 -5.58
CA VAL A 235 -5.19 -1.40 -6.39
C VAL A 235 -4.31 -0.59 -5.45
N ARG A 236 -3.02 -0.89 -5.41
CA ARG A 236 -2.00 -0.13 -4.69
C ARG A 236 -1.37 0.85 -5.64
N VAL A 237 -1.72 2.12 -5.51
CA VAL A 237 -1.23 3.19 -6.40
C VAL A 237 -0.26 4.10 -5.67
N SER A 238 0.67 4.69 -6.44
CA SER A 238 1.61 5.68 -5.95
C SER A 238 1.12 7.08 -6.28
N VAL A 239 0.92 7.92 -5.26
CA VAL A 239 0.49 9.31 -5.36
C VAL A 239 1.61 10.22 -4.88
N GLY A 240 1.94 11.25 -5.64
CA GLY A 240 2.97 12.22 -5.29
C GLY A 240 2.61 13.09 -4.08
N GLU A 241 3.62 13.63 -3.41
CA GLU A 241 3.48 14.47 -2.20
C GLU A 241 2.56 15.68 -2.40
N ASN A 242 2.59 16.31 -3.56
CA ASN A 242 1.75 17.48 -3.87
C ASN A 242 0.26 17.14 -3.98
N ASP A 243 -0.07 15.91 -4.36
CA ASP A 243 -1.44 15.49 -4.65
C ASP A 243 -2.06 14.66 -3.52
N ILE A 244 -1.23 14.03 -2.66
CA ILE A 244 -1.73 13.21 -1.55
C ILE A 244 -2.58 14.01 -0.54
N VAL A 245 -2.27 15.31 -0.39
CA VAL A 245 -3.02 16.23 0.51
C VAL A 245 -4.49 16.38 0.08
N LYS A 246 -4.78 16.16 -1.21
CA LYS A 246 -6.13 16.27 -1.77
C LYS A 246 -6.94 14.99 -1.62
N VAL A 247 -6.27 13.83 -1.46
CA VAL A 247 -6.90 12.52 -1.41
C VAL A 247 -7.40 12.21 -0.01
N ASN A 248 -8.64 11.75 0.10
CA ASN A 248 -9.26 11.35 1.35
C ASN A 248 -9.72 9.90 1.31
N ILE A 249 -9.77 9.29 2.48
CA ILE A 249 -10.39 7.96 2.63
C ILE A 249 -11.89 8.09 2.32
N GLY A 250 -12.38 7.20 1.47
CA GLY A 250 -13.76 7.21 0.97
C GLY A 250 -13.92 7.84 -0.41
N ASP A 251 -12.90 8.48 -0.97
CA ASP A 251 -12.94 9.02 -2.32
C ASP A 251 -13.17 7.89 -3.34
N SER A 252 -14.02 8.16 -4.33
CA SER A 252 -14.26 7.24 -5.42
C SER A 252 -13.18 7.35 -6.49
N ALA A 253 -12.81 6.24 -7.11
CA ALA A 253 -11.82 6.21 -8.17
C ALA A 253 -12.34 5.45 -9.38
N ASP A 254 -12.03 5.95 -10.57
CA ASP A 254 -12.18 5.22 -11.83
C ASP A 254 -10.83 4.52 -12.11
N ILE A 255 -10.89 3.19 -12.23
CA ILE A 255 -9.70 2.35 -12.39
C ILE A 255 -9.69 1.78 -13.80
N THR A 256 -8.58 1.93 -14.50
CA THR A 256 -8.34 1.34 -15.80
C THR A 256 -7.22 0.31 -15.66
N VAL A 257 -7.46 -0.92 -16.06
CA VAL A 257 -6.47 -2.02 -16.02
C VAL A 257 -5.95 -2.24 -17.43
N ASP A 258 -4.63 -2.28 -17.60
CA ASP A 258 -3.99 -2.38 -18.92
C ASP A 258 -4.41 -3.63 -19.70
N ALA A 259 -4.70 -4.73 -18.99
CA ALA A 259 -5.18 -5.97 -19.60
C ALA A 259 -6.61 -5.88 -20.15
N TYR A 260 -7.39 -4.88 -19.73
CA TYR A 260 -8.79 -4.69 -20.14
C TYR A 260 -8.97 -3.31 -20.77
N ASN A 261 -8.44 -3.13 -21.98
CA ASN A 261 -8.56 -1.90 -22.74
C ASN A 261 -10.02 -1.44 -22.86
N ASN A 262 -10.25 -0.14 -22.73
CA ASN A 262 -11.56 0.54 -22.83
C ASN A 262 -12.58 0.21 -21.73
N ARG A 263 -12.18 -0.44 -20.63
CA ARG A 263 -13.08 -0.72 -19.52
C ARG A 263 -12.63 0.01 -18.25
N LYS A 264 -13.55 0.78 -17.66
CA LYS A 264 -13.36 1.43 -16.37
C LYS A 264 -14.03 0.61 -15.27
N PHE A 265 -13.27 0.34 -14.23
CA PHE A 265 -13.75 -0.27 -13.00
C PHE A 265 -13.90 0.80 -11.94
N ARG A 266 -14.80 0.59 -10.99
CA ARG A 266 -14.98 1.50 -9.86
C ARG A 266 -14.24 0.98 -8.65
N GLY A 267 -13.71 1.91 -7.86
CA GLY A 267 -13.09 1.61 -6.58
C GLY A 267 -13.32 2.74 -5.57
N ILE A 268 -12.99 2.44 -4.33
CA ILE A 268 -13.08 3.38 -3.21
C ILE A 268 -11.75 3.36 -2.47
N VAL A 269 -11.22 4.53 -2.14
CA VAL A 269 -10.00 4.67 -1.32
C VAL A 269 -10.29 4.17 0.08
N THR A 270 -9.57 3.12 0.50
CA THR A 270 -9.73 2.50 1.82
C THR A 270 -8.62 2.88 2.79
N GLN A 271 -7.41 3.10 2.26
CA GLN A 271 -6.25 3.39 3.10
C GLN A 271 -5.27 4.29 2.35
N ILE A 272 -4.63 5.19 3.11
CA ILE A 272 -3.53 6.05 2.67
C ILE A 272 -2.36 5.74 3.59
N ALA A 273 -1.21 5.35 3.02
CA ALA A 273 -0.03 5.05 3.82
C ALA A 273 0.52 6.35 4.46
N SER A 274 0.82 6.27 5.75
CA SER A 274 1.39 7.40 6.52
C SER A 274 2.90 7.54 6.36
N SER A 275 3.56 6.58 5.70
CA SER A 275 5.01 6.58 5.49
C SER A 275 5.33 6.32 4.03
N THR A 276 6.40 6.92 3.56
CA THR A 276 6.96 6.68 2.24
C THR A 276 7.64 5.31 2.20
N ARG A 277 7.47 4.56 1.13
CA ARG A 277 8.28 3.37 0.86
C ARG A 277 9.64 3.81 0.33
N THR A 278 10.56 4.12 1.22
CA THR A 278 11.98 4.20 0.84
C THR A 278 12.51 2.76 0.82
N ASN A 279 12.84 2.24 -0.35
CA ASN A 279 13.59 0.99 -0.43
C ASN A 279 14.94 1.24 0.27
N ALA A 280 15.21 0.51 1.34
CA ALA A 280 16.40 0.65 2.18
C ALA A 280 17.74 0.41 1.44
N THR A 281 17.70 0.09 0.15
CA THR A 281 18.85 -0.12 -0.74
C THR A 281 19.06 1.00 -1.77
N ALA A 282 18.17 2.00 -1.85
CA ALA A 282 18.37 3.14 -2.74
C ALA A 282 19.35 4.13 -2.10
N ALA A 283 20.59 4.13 -2.57
CA ALA A 283 21.53 5.22 -2.36
C ALA A 283 20.84 6.55 -2.73
N VAL A 284 21.07 7.57 -1.91
CA VAL A 284 20.60 8.95 -1.98
C VAL A 284 20.50 9.45 -3.43
N THR A 285 19.41 9.18 -4.11
CA THR A 285 18.97 9.85 -5.31
C THR A 285 17.79 10.73 -4.89
N ASN A 286 17.70 11.94 -5.48
CA ASN A 286 16.58 12.88 -5.32
C ASN A 286 15.28 12.21 -5.81
N ASP A 287 14.79 11.25 -5.07
CA ASP A 287 13.60 10.48 -5.45
C ASP A 287 12.36 11.25 -5.00
N VAL A 288 11.44 11.41 -5.91
CA VAL A 288 10.15 12.06 -5.64
C VAL A 288 9.44 11.25 -4.55
N THR A 289 9.08 11.91 -3.47
CA THR A 289 8.36 11.29 -2.35
C THR A 289 6.96 10.87 -2.81
N ASN A 290 6.73 9.56 -2.85
CA ASN A 290 5.43 9.00 -3.22
C ASN A 290 4.80 8.28 -2.02
N TYR A 291 3.48 8.41 -1.89
CA TYR A 291 2.67 7.73 -0.88
C TYR A 291 1.84 6.62 -1.52
N GLU A 292 1.78 5.46 -0.86
CA GLU A 292 0.93 4.36 -1.30
C GLU A 292 -0.53 4.63 -0.89
N VAL A 293 -1.42 4.62 -1.86
CA VAL A 293 -2.87 4.69 -1.65
C VAL A 293 -3.49 3.37 -2.09
N ARG A 294 -4.35 2.81 -1.24
CA ARG A 294 -5.06 1.56 -1.52
C ARG A 294 -6.49 1.84 -1.88
N ILE A 295 -6.89 1.33 -3.02
CA ILE A 295 -8.21 1.53 -3.60
C ILE A 295 -8.85 0.16 -3.77
N ARG A 296 -9.88 -0.15 -2.98
CA ARG A 296 -10.61 -1.41 -3.10
C ARG A 296 -11.51 -1.38 -4.32
N LEU A 297 -11.40 -2.40 -5.16
CA LEU A 297 -12.28 -2.56 -6.32
C LEU A 297 -13.70 -2.93 -5.89
N ASP A 298 -14.68 -2.31 -6.53
CA ASP A 298 -16.08 -2.68 -6.35
C ASP A 298 -16.39 -3.97 -7.13
N LYS A 299 -16.84 -5.00 -6.42
CA LYS A 299 -17.19 -6.30 -7.01
C LYS A 299 -18.24 -6.18 -8.11
N SER A 300 -19.17 -5.23 -7.99
CA SER A 300 -20.22 -5.01 -8.98
C SER A 300 -19.67 -4.60 -10.35
N SER A 301 -18.48 -3.96 -10.38
CA SER A 301 -17.86 -3.44 -11.59
C SER A 301 -17.21 -4.52 -12.46
N TYR A 302 -16.93 -5.71 -11.90
CA TYR A 302 -16.29 -6.83 -12.60
C TYR A 302 -17.00 -8.18 -12.43
N ALA A 303 -18.22 -8.19 -11.87
CA ALA A 303 -18.98 -9.42 -11.61
C ALA A 303 -19.23 -10.26 -12.88
N ASP A 304 -19.37 -9.62 -14.03
CA ASP A 304 -19.55 -10.24 -15.35
C ASP A 304 -18.29 -10.93 -15.88
N LEU A 305 -17.10 -10.60 -15.35
CA LEU A 305 -15.83 -11.24 -15.72
C LEU A 305 -15.57 -12.52 -14.90
N VAL A 306 -16.30 -12.73 -13.82
CA VAL A 306 -16.19 -13.92 -12.98
C VAL A 306 -17.09 -15.01 -13.54
N ASP A 307 -16.50 -16.01 -14.19
CA ASP A 307 -17.23 -17.16 -14.72
C ASP A 307 -17.37 -18.25 -13.65
N PRO A 308 -18.60 -18.54 -13.16
CA PRO A 308 -18.83 -19.58 -12.15
C PRO A 308 -18.45 -20.99 -12.65
N ALA A 309 -18.43 -21.20 -13.98
CA ALA A 309 -18.11 -22.50 -14.57
C ALA A 309 -16.60 -22.79 -14.60
N THR A 310 -15.76 -21.76 -14.47
CA THR A 310 -14.30 -21.90 -14.47
C THR A 310 -13.68 -21.28 -13.20
N PRO A 311 -13.82 -21.92 -12.01
CA PRO A 311 -13.43 -21.35 -10.72
C PRO A 311 -11.92 -21.06 -10.56
N ARG A 312 -11.09 -21.55 -11.49
CA ARG A 312 -9.64 -21.28 -11.55
C ARG A 312 -9.26 -20.07 -12.40
N LYS A 313 -10.20 -19.47 -13.12
CA LYS A 313 -9.94 -18.34 -14.01
C LYS A 313 -10.36 -17.03 -13.34
N TRP A 314 -9.47 -16.48 -12.55
CA TRP A 314 -9.66 -15.17 -11.94
C TRP A 314 -9.48 -14.06 -12.99
N PRO A 315 -10.36 -13.06 -13.05
CA PRO A 315 -10.28 -11.97 -14.01
C PRO A 315 -9.03 -11.13 -13.82
N PHE A 316 -8.61 -10.92 -12.58
CA PHE A 316 -7.41 -10.18 -12.23
C PHE A 316 -6.38 -11.09 -11.58
N ARG A 317 -5.12 -10.88 -11.91
CA ARG A 317 -3.99 -11.55 -11.28
C ARG A 317 -3.19 -10.54 -10.45
N PRO A 318 -2.67 -10.91 -9.28
CA PRO A 318 -1.75 -10.08 -8.53
C PRO A 318 -0.59 -9.60 -9.40
N GLY A 319 -0.24 -8.31 -9.26
CA GLY A 319 0.82 -7.70 -10.08
C GLY A 319 0.38 -7.13 -11.43
N MET A 320 -0.91 -7.21 -11.83
CA MET A 320 -1.39 -6.52 -13.03
C MET A 320 -1.33 -5.01 -12.85
N ASN A 321 -0.83 -4.30 -13.87
CA ASN A 321 -0.77 -2.85 -13.87
C ASN A 321 -2.15 -2.24 -14.03
N ALA A 322 -2.36 -1.16 -13.30
CA ALA A 322 -3.59 -0.39 -13.34
C ALA A 322 -3.30 1.10 -13.10
N SER A 323 -4.11 1.95 -13.74
CA SER A 323 -4.14 3.39 -13.50
C SER A 323 -5.45 3.75 -12.82
N ALA A 324 -5.40 4.66 -11.87
CA ALA A 324 -6.58 5.12 -11.15
C ALA A 324 -6.68 6.64 -11.21
N ASP A 325 -7.86 7.14 -11.57
CA ASP A 325 -8.24 8.55 -11.48
C ASP A 325 -9.07 8.74 -10.21
N ILE A 326 -8.43 9.21 -9.13
CA ILE A 326 -9.08 9.42 -7.83
C ILE A 326 -9.84 10.72 -7.86
N LYS A 327 -11.16 10.69 -7.62
CA LYS A 327 -12.04 11.86 -7.60
C LYS A 327 -12.01 12.47 -6.20
N THR A 328 -11.23 13.54 -6.05
CA THR A 328 -10.96 14.15 -4.74
C THR A 328 -11.98 15.20 -4.34
N ARG A 329 -12.41 16.00 -5.31
CA ARG A 329 -13.35 17.08 -5.06
C ARG A 329 -14.33 17.24 -6.22
N ARG A 330 -15.61 17.35 -5.89
CA ARG A 330 -16.68 17.63 -6.86
C ARG A 330 -17.40 18.90 -6.47
N VAL A 331 -17.50 19.85 -7.42
CA VAL A 331 -18.28 21.06 -7.25
C VAL A 331 -19.24 21.18 -8.41
N GLU A 332 -20.51 21.38 -8.08
CA GLU A 332 -21.58 21.42 -9.07
C GLU A 332 -22.01 22.86 -9.36
N ASN A 333 -22.44 23.10 -10.60
CA ASN A 333 -23.07 24.35 -11.04
C ASN A 333 -22.16 25.58 -10.85
N VAL A 334 -20.84 25.44 -11.10
CA VAL A 334 -19.86 26.54 -11.03
C VAL A 334 -19.54 27.09 -12.42
N TRP A 335 -19.23 28.39 -12.48
CA TRP A 335 -18.78 29.01 -13.71
C TRP A 335 -17.41 28.42 -14.09
N SER A 336 -17.30 27.96 -15.32
CA SER A 336 -16.11 27.31 -15.82
C SER A 336 -15.75 27.81 -17.21
N VAL A 337 -14.47 27.81 -17.48
CA VAL A 337 -13.88 28.09 -18.78
C VAL A 337 -12.91 26.97 -19.15
N PRO A 338 -12.64 26.72 -20.44
CA PRO A 338 -11.58 25.81 -20.82
C PRO A 338 -10.23 26.23 -20.21
N ILE A 339 -9.45 25.27 -19.74
CA ILE A 339 -8.18 25.52 -19.06
C ILE A 339 -7.20 26.39 -19.90
N ASN A 340 -7.28 26.26 -21.23
CA ASN A 340 -6.47 27.04 -22.17
C ASN A 340 -6.85 28.53 -22.23
N ALA A 341 -8.02 28.93 -21.69
CA ALA A 341 -8.43 30.32 -21.65
C ALA A 341 -7.75 31.15 -20.55
N VAL A 342 -7.19 30.48 -19.55
CA VAL A 342 -6.52 31.13 -18.43
C VAL A 342 -5.04 31.27 -18.73
N GLY A 343 -4.56 32.52 -18.69
CA GLY A 343 -3.15 32.87 -18.83
C GLY A 343 -2.58 33.43 -17.54
N ALA A 344 -1.28 33.23 -17.30
CA ALA A 344 -0.57 33.83 -16.19
C ALA A 344 0.18 35.09 -16.69
N ARG A 345 -0.07 36.24 -16.06
CA ARG A 345 0.58 37.51 -16.35
C ARG A 345 1.21 38.10 -15.10
N MET A 346 2.19 38.97 -15.29
CA MET A 346 2.78 39.68 -14.17
C MET A 346 1.85 40.76 -13.63
N LYS A 347 1.82 40.90 -12.33
CA LYS A 347 0.98 41.91 -11.64
C LYS A 347 1.31 43.32 -12.15
N GLY A 348 0.28 44.01 -12.65
CA GLY A 348 0.38 45.39 -13.13
C GLY A 348 1.10 45.55 -14.49
N SER A 349 1.39 44.50 -15.25
CA SER A 349 1.95 44.58 -16.59
C SER A 349 1.26 43.61 -17.56
N ASP A 350 1.41 43.91 -18.88
CA ASP A 350 0.94 43.00 -19.93
C ASP A 350 2.03 41.99 -20.35
N GLN A 351 3.19 41.98 -19.66
CA GLN A 351 4.28 41.06 -19.96
C GLN A 351 4.00 39.66 -19.46
N SER A 352 4.35 38.67 -20.29
CA SER A 352 4.27 37.26 -19.88
C SER A 352 5.44 36.86 -18.96
N MET A 353 5.22 35.85 -18.10
CA MET A 353 6.33 35.29 -17.31
C MET A 353 7.46 34.74 -18.20
N ALA A 354 7.16 34.30 -19.42
CA ALA A 354 8.16 33.81 -20.37
C ALA A 354 9.02 34.91 -20.94
N GLU A 355 8.43 36.07 -21.27
CA GLU A 355 9.18 37.25 -21.77
C GLU A 355 10.13 37.82 -20.73
N LYS A 356 9.74 37.82 -19.44
CA LYS A 356 10.63 38.24 -18.37
C LYS A 356 11.78 37.25 -18.18
N LYS A 357 11.49 35.96 -18.23
CA LYS A 357 12.52 34.92 -18.09
C LYS A 357 13.53 34.96 -19.23
N GLU A 358 13.09 35.34 -20.46
CA GLU A 358 13.97 35.57 -21.61
C GLU A 358 14.75 36.90 -21.49
N ALA A 359 14.13 37.94 -20.91
CA ALA A 359 14.82 39.22 -20.66
C ALA A 359 15.85 39.07 -19.53
N ASP A 360 15.48 38.44 -18.42
CA ASP A 360 16.39 38.17 -17.30
C ASP A 360 17.55 37.21 -17.71
N ALA A 361 17.31 36.33 -18.70
CA ALA A 361 18.35 35.45 -19.24
C ALA A 361 19.33 36.17 -20.18
N ARG A 362 18.92 37.29 -20.80
CA ARG A 362 19.79 38.13 -21.67
C ARG A 362 20.65 39.11 -20.88
N ASP A 363 20.21 39.52 -19.68
CA ASP A 363 20.93 40.48 -18.82
C ASP A 363 21.82 39.79 -17.75
N LYS A 364 21.92 38.47 -17.72
CA LYS A 364 22.79 37.76 -16.78
C LYS A 364 24.22 37.76 -17.23
N ASP A 365 25.06 38.43 -16.45
CA ASP A 365 26.51 38.28 -16.47
C ASP A 365 26.90 36.84 -16.12
N PRO A 366 27.82 36.15 -16.82
CA PRO A 366 28.14 34.75 -16.64
C PRO A 366 28.66 34.37 -15.23
N ASN A 367 28.88 35.34 -14.35
CA ASN A 367 29.57 35.14 -13.07
C ASN A 367 28.66 35.25 -11.81
N GLU A 368 27.35 35.52 -11.92
CA GLU A 368 26.45 35.56 -10.77
C GLU A 368 25.63 34.28 -10.65
N GLN A 369 26.06 33.41 -9.73
CA GLN A 369 25.44 32.12 -9.41
C GLN A 369 24.27 32.20 -8.41
N ASN A 370 23.69 33.33 -8.11
CA ASN A 370 22.55 33.48 -7.20
C ASN A 370 21.47 34.32 -7.87
N GLY A 371 20.67 33.70 -8.70
CA GLY A 371 19.43 34.29 -9.22
C GLY A 371 18.25 33.82 -8.34
N ASP A 372 17.71 34.78 -7.55
CA ASP A 372 16.39 34.60 -6.91
C ASP A 372 15.38 34.09 -7.94
N ILE A 373 14.83 32.90 -7.69
CA ILE A 373 13.66 32.40 -8.42
C ILE A 373 12.54 33.39 -8.11
N PRO A 374 11.92 34.07 -9.12
CA PRO A 374 10.80 34.97 -8.86
C PRO A 374 9.73 34.22 -8.08
N SER A 375 9.43 34.68 -6.89
CA SER A 375 8.42 34.09 -6.06
C SER A 375 7.09 34.11 -6.81
N VAL A 376 6.31 33.02 -6.75
CA VAL A 376 4.99 32.82 -7.39
C VAL A 376 3.98 33.94 -7.01
N SER A 377 4.30 34.76 -6.02
CA SER A 377 3.48 35.90 -5.53
C SER A 377 3.31 37.07 -6.51
N THR A 378 4.00 37.08 -7.67
CA THR A 378 3.94 38.16 -8.66
C THR A 378 3.12 37.83 -9.91
N ALA A 379 2.56 36.63 -10.02
CA ALA A 379 1.72 36.21 -11.14
C ALA A 379 0.22 36.43 -10.84
N GLU A 380 -0.50 37.03 -11.78
CA GLU A 380 -1.97 37.14 -11.76
C GLU A 380 -2.54 36.23 -12.84
N GLU A 381 -3.62 35.52 -12.51
CA GLU A 381 -4.39 34.74 -13.46
C GLU A 381 -5.35 35.63 -14.20
N VAL A 382 -5.33 35.59 -15.53
CA VAL A 382 -6.12 36.46 -16.38
C VAL A 382 -6.85 35.68 -17.47
N VAL A 383 -8.00 36.19 -17.84
CA VAL A 383 -8.79 35.70 -18.97
C VAL A 383 -9.07 36.89 -19.89
N PHE A 384 -9.07 36.67 -21.20
CA PHE A 384 -9.42 37.69 -22.20
C PHE A 384 -10.86 37.48 -22.63
N VAL A 385 -11.70 38.47 -22.30
CA VAL A 385 -13.13 38.50 -22.63
C VAL A 385 -13.33 39.29 -23.92
N LEU A 386 -14.02 38.70 -24.90
CA LEU A 386 -14.39 39.37 -26.13
C LEU A 386 -15.49 40.41 -25.86
N GLN A 387 -15.31 41.64 -26.35
CA GLN A 387 -16.29 42.70 -26.28
C GLN A 387 -17.10 42.82 -27.58
N ALA A 388 -18.24 43.49 -27.52
CA ALA A 388 -19.14 43.66 -28.68
C ALA A 388 -18.50 44.46 -29.84
N ASP A 389 -17.47 45.23 -29.56
CA ASP A 389 -16.69 46.01 -30.56
C ASP A 389 -15.55 45.20 -31.25
N GLY A 390 -15.42 43.91 -30.95
CA GLY A 390 -14.37 43.04 -31.48
C GLY A 390 -13.01 43.23 -30.82
N THR A 391 -12.95 43.90 -29.66
CA THR A 391 -11.75 44.02 -28.83
C THR A 391 -11.76 43.01 -27.69
N VAL A 392 -10.60 42.66 -27.15
CA VAL A 392 -10.49 41.82 -25.95
C VAL A 392 -10.18 42.67 -24.74
N LYS A 393 -10.89 42.37 -23.64
CA LYS A 393 -10.65 42.97 -22.32
C LYS A 393 -9.93 41.98 -21.43
N LYS A 394 -8.81 42.40 -20.85
CA LYS A 394 -8.11 41.61 -19.83
C LYS A 394 -8.88 41.66 -18.50
N VAL A 395 -9.27 40.54 -17.98
CA VAL A 395 -9.98 40.43 -16.70
C VAL A 395 -9.17 39.53 -15.79
N ASN A 396 -8.83 40.04 -14.60
CA ASN A 396 -8.17 39.26 -13.56
C ASN A 396 -9.21 38.32 -12.94
N VAL A 397 -8.88 37.05 -12.84
CA VAL A 397 -9.75 36.01 -12.31
C VAL A 397 -9.10 35.32 -11.14
N GLN A 398 -9.89 34.73 -10.27
CA GLN A 398 -9.48 33.78 -9.27
C GLN A 398 -10.01 32.40 -9.67
N THR A 399 -9.10 31.49 -9.90
CA THR A 399 -9.44 30.12 -10.27
C THR A 399 -9.73 29.26 -9.04
N GLY A 400 -10.37 28.14 -9.26
CA GLY A 400 -10.68 27.14 -8.26
C GLY A 400 -10.18 25.77 -8.63
N ILE A 401 -11.05 24.75 -8.50
CA ILE A 401 -10.74 23.38 -8.93
C ILE A 401 -10.74 23.28 -10.46
N GLN A 402 -9.99 22.32 -10.96
CA GLN A 402 -9.90 22.05 -12.39
C GLN A 402 -10.06 20.55 -12.69
N ASP A 403 -10.60 20.27 -13.86
CA ASP A 403 -10.58 18.95 -14.47
C ASP A 403 -9.61 18.93 -15.67
N ILE A 404 -9.63 17.88 -16.49
CA ILE A 404 -8.76 17.74 -17.68
C ILE A 404 -9.00 18.86 -18.72
N ASN A 405 -10.21 19.41 -18.80
CA ASN A 405 -10.63 20.33 -19.87
C ASN A 405 -10.98 21.73 -19.34
N ASN A 406 -11.53 21.83 -18.15
CA ASN A 406 -12.14 23.05 -17.62
C ASN A 406 -11.59 23.41 -16.25
N ILE A 407 -11.59 24.72 -15.96
CA ILE A 407 -11.21 25.29 -14.68
C ILE A 407 -12.33 26.14 -14.12
N GLU A 408 -12.59 26.03 -12.82
CA GLU A 408 -13.55 26.85 -12.09
C GLU A 408 -13.07 28.30 -12.01
N ILE A 409 -13.96 29.25 -12.26
CA ILE A 409 -13.73 30.67 -11.99
C ILE A 409 -14.59 31.08 -10.80
N ARG A 410 -13.94 31.43 -9.69
CA ARG A 410 -14.59 31.86 -8.44
C ARG A 410 -14.99 33.34 -8.46
N SER A 411 -14.14 34.17 -9.09
CA SER A 411 -14.40 35.59 -9.22
C SER A 411 -13.72 36.16 -10.47
N GLY A 412 -14.26 37.29 -10.98
CA GLY A 412 -13.73 37.99 -12.16
C GLY A 412 -14.64 37.91 -13.38
N LEU A 413 -15.47 36.87 -13.55
CA LEU A 413 -16.46 36.77 -14.61
C LEU A 413 -17.88 36.83 -14.05
N SER A 414 -18.78 37.46 -14.78
CA SER A 414 -20.21 37.55 -14.42
C SER A 414 -21.04 36.39 -14.97
N GLY A 415 -20.44 35.60 -15.89
CA GLY A 415 -21.04 34.41 -16.50
C GLY A 415 -21.76 34.64 -17.81
N GLY A 416 -21.58 33.75 -18.76
CA GLY A 416 -22.09 33.85 -20.13
C GLY A 416 -21.26 34.73 -21.06
N GLU A 417 -20.13 35.26 -20.57
CA GLU A 417 -19.16 36.03 -21.36
C GLU A 417 -18.38 35.11 -22.31
N GLU A 418 -18.04 35.65 -23.49
CA GLU A 418 -17.23 34.95 -24.47
C GLU A 418 -15.74 35.15 -24.14
N VAL A 419 -15.04 34.05 -23.84
CA VAL A 419 -13.59 34.07 -23.48
C VAL A 419 -12.75 33.49 -24.60
N VAL A 420 -11.57 34.05 -24.81
CA VAL A 420 -10.62 33.57 -25.80
C VAL A 420 -9.99 32.26 -25.30
N VAL A 421 -10.04 31.21 -26.14
CA VAL A 421 -9.57 29.86 -25.79
C VAL A 421 -8.36 29.43 -26.59
N SER A 422 -8.22 29.93 -27.83
CA SER A 422 -7.16 29.49 -28.75
C SER A 422 -6.74 30.62 -29.68
N PRO A 423 -5.48 30.69 -30.11
CA PRO A 423 -4.33 29.87 -29.71
C PRO A 423 -3.77 30.29 -28.34
N TYR A 424 -3.29 29.32 -27.56
CA TYR A 424 -2.72 29.58 -26.23
C TYR A 424 -1.54 30.55 -26.26
N THR A 425 -0.74 30.53 -27.34
CA THR A 425 0.35 31.49 -27.55
C THR A 425 -0.13 32.95 -27.61
N ALA A 426 -1.29 33.19 -28.17
CA ALA A 426 -1.89 34.54 -28.18
C ALA A 426 -2.29 34.95 -26.75
N ILE A 427 -2.93 34.06 -25.99
CA ILE A 427 -3.35 34.31 -24.61
C ILE A 427 -2.13 34.51 -23.70
N SER A 428 -1.13 33.69 -23.82
CA SER A 428 0.05 33.72 -22.93
C SER A 428 1.04 34.85 -23.26
N LYS A 429 1.17 35.26 -24.52
CA LYS A 429 2.24 36.22 -24.95
C LYS A 429 1.72 37.46 -25.69
N THR A 430 0.76 37.34 -26.61
CA THR A 430 0.53 38.35 -27.63
C THR A 430 -0.61 39.31 -27.29
N LEU A 431 -1.72 38.79 -26.70
CA LEU A 431 -2.91 39.60 -26.43
C LEU A 431 -2.64 40.62 -25.31
N LYS A 432 -3.10 41.86 -25.55
CA LYS A 432 -3.08 42.98 -24.59
C LYS A 432 -4.49 43.52 -24.43
N ASP A 433 -4.72 44.24 -23.33
CA ASP A 433 -6.00 44.88 -23.07
C ASP A 433 -6.38 45.86 -24.20
N GLY A 434 -7.64 45.82 -24.66
CA GLY A 434 -8.15 46.66 -25.75
C GLY A 434 -7.74 46.27 -27.18
N MET A 435 -7.05 45.14 -27.37
CA MET A 435 -6.56 44.70 -28.68
C MET A 435 -7.70 44.16 -29.54
N LYS A 436 -7.75 44.55 -30.83
CA LYS A 436 -8.70 43.97 -31.81
C LYS A 436 -8.30 42.55 -32.17
N VAL A 437 -9.29 41.66 -32.25
CA VAL A 437 -9.15 40.26 -32.63
C VAL A 437 -10.20 39.88 -33.67
N LYS A 438 -9.86 38.87 -34.47
CA LYS A 438 -10.78 38.27 -35.42
C LYS A 438 -11.21 36.92 -34.93
N VAL A 439 -12.47 36.77 -34.58
CA VAL A 439 -13.04 35.49 -34.18
C VAL A 439 -13.13 34.56 -35.39
N VAL A 440 -12.57 33.34 -35.27
CA VAL A 440 -12.63 32.32 -36.28
C VAL A 440 -13.08 31.00 -35.66
N LYS A 441 -13.61 30.08 -36.46
CA LYS A 441 -13.94 28.74 -35.98
C LYS A 441 -12.69 27.93 -35.75
N LYS A 442 -12.73 26.99 -34.82
CA LYS A 442 -11.61 26.14 -34.41
C LYS A 442 -10.97 25.40 -35.62
N GLU A 443 -11.79 25.02 -36.59
CA GLU A 443 -11.37 24.34 -37.82
C GLU A 443 -10.57 25.25 -38.77
N GLU A 444 -10.94 26.54 -38.84
CA GLU A 444 -10.26 27.54 -39.70
C GLU A 444 -8.91 28.01 -39.13
N LEU A 445 -8.71 27.88 -37.83
CA LEU A 445 -7.45 28.28 -37.18
C LEU A 445 -6.29 27.31 -37.57
N PHE A 446 -6.61 26.04 -37.82
CA PHE A 446 -5.65 24.99 -38.17
C PHE A 446 -5.61 24.67 -39.67
N ALA A 447 -6.52 25.20 -40.47
CA ALA A 447 -6.56 25.00 -41.92
C ALA A 447 -5.65 25.96 -42.72
N GLY A 448 -4.87 26.80 -42.05
CA GLY A 448 -4.05 27.85 -42.67
C GLY A 448 -2.54 27.70 -42.46
N ASN A 449 -2.01 26.48 -42.59
CA ASN A 449 -0.57 26.22 -42.71
C ASN A 449 -0.29 25.37 -43.94
#